data_8a5a5742819b9c3b558056a509c81ca6
#
_entry.id   8a5a5742819b9c3b558056a509c81ca6
#
_cell.length_a   1.000
_cell.length_b   1.000
_cell.length_c   1.000
_cell.angle_alpha   90.00
_cell.angle_beta   90.00
_cell.angle_gamma   90.00
#
_symmetry.space_group_name_H-M   'P 1'
#
loop_
_entity.id
_entity.type
_entity.pdbx_description
1 polymer ?
#
loop_
_entity_poly.entity_id
_entity_poly.type
_entity_poly.pdbx_seq_one_letter_code
_entity_poly.pdbx_strand_id
1 'polypeptide(L)'
;RRESLVFAAIFSLALFGLSLVLIVWRTEQLLTQLSQDRVVRLVQQVTDEGERGMQFGVAVADQTSLVERLQRMQSEDQSLRAVFVETNRGDPVAMAGDEALRTAIDARWSAPLLSGGPDHPPSVRTTARGVFVGTAMFDSTGAPAATLWAVIDPGPVRQQAHDAATSMVLKALPLIFGTLFLTWWALVRWSSRVMESVQRTCDARKTTRYGHPLWIALLLSGLAAPSVMVWIAREAARPFVTLQIQSNADAVGHTLSGQVARALASGVPWSGLAGIDELFRQQLAKAPELSYLALRRGDAPPIHATW
;
A
#
# COMPACT_ATOMS: atom_id res chain seq x y z
N ARG A 1 -26.03 -41.18 -1.63
CA ARG A 1 -26.47 -40.00 -0.82
C ARG A 1 -25.40 -39.54 0.19
N ARG A 2 -24.78 -40.45 0.97
CA ARG A 2 -23.65 -40.08 1.86
C ARG A 2 -22.46 -39.54 1.05
N GLU A 3 -22.14 -40.13 -0.08
CA GLU A 3 -21.05 -39.75 -0.95
C GLU A 3 -21.22 -38.33 -1.51
N SER A 4 -22.46 -37.96 -1.92
CA SER A 4 -22.73 -36.59 -2.43
C SER A 4 -22.57 -35.51 -1.34
N LEU A 5 -22.90 -35.83 -0.08
CA LEU A 5 -22.73 -34.92 1.05
C LEU A 5 -21.24 -34.74 1.40
N VAL A 6 -20.49 -35.83 1.39
CA VAL A 6 -19.03 -35.82 1.60
C VAL A 6 -18.34 -35.02 0.48
N PHE A 7 -18.75 -35.27 -0.76
CA PHE A 7 -18.21 -34.53 -1.92
C PHE A 7 -18.51 -33.04 -1.82
N ALA A 8 -19.74 -32.64 -1.46
CA ALA A 8 -20.09 -31.22 -1.30
C ALA A 8 -19.31 -30.57 -0.16
N ALA A 9 -19.09 -31.26 0.96
CA ALA A 9 -18.28 -30.72 2.06
C ALA A 9 -16.80 -30.54 1.66
N ILE A 10 -16.22 -31.57 0.99
CA ILE A 10 -14.84 -31.48 0.50
C ILE A 10 -14.69 -30.34 -0.53
N PHE A 11 -15.63 -30.21 -1.46
CA PHE A 11 -15.62 -29.15 -2.47
C PHE A 11 -15.73 -27.75 -1.84
N SER A 12 -16.62 -27.58 -0.86
CA SER A 12 -16.73 -26.32 -0.13
C SER A 12 -15.44 -25.99 0.64
N LEU A 13 -14.84 -26.97 1.29
CA LEU A 13 -13.57 -26.80 2.01
C LEU A 13 -12.43 -26.42 1.07
N ALA A 14 -12.38 -27.05 -0.11
CA ALA A 14 -11.39 -26.75 -1.14
C ALA A 14 -11.55 -25.32 -1.69
N LEU A 15 -12.79 -24.88 -1.94
CA LEU A 15 -13.08 -23.50 -2.36
C LEU A 15 -12.69 -22.49 -1.29
N PHE A 16 -12.97 -22.77 -0.02
CA PHE A 16 -12.53 -21.90 1.07
C PHE A 16 -11.01 -21.82 1.16
N GLY A 17 -10.31 -22.96 1.11
CA GLY A 17 -8.86 -23.00 1.14
C GLY A 17 -8.25 -22.21 -0.01
N LEU A 18 -8.77 -22.41 -1.23
CA LEU A 18 -8.32 -21.67 -2.41
C LEU A 18 -8.55 -20.17 -2.27
N SER A 19 -9.74 -19.76 -1.81
CA SER A 19 -10.06 -18.33 -1.59
C SER A 19 -9.14 -17.70 -0.56
N LEU A 20 -8.82 -18.41 0.52
CA LEU A 20 -7.92 -17.93 1.57
C LEU A 20 -6.49 -17.74 1.04
N VAL A 21 -5.97 -18.70 0.28
CA VAL A 21 -4.66 -18.62 -0.36
C VAL A 21 -4.60 -17.42 -1.30
N LEU A 22 -5.63 -17.22 -2.13
CA LEU A 22 -5.70 -16.09 -3.06
C LEU A 22 -5.75 -14.74 -2.33
N ILE A 23 -6.50 -14.63 -1.23
CA ILE A 23 -6.58 -13.40 -0.44
C ILE A 23 -5.22 -13.09 0.20
N VAL A 24 -4.56 -14.07 0.82
CA VAL A 24 -3.24 -13.90 1.42
C VAL A 24 -2.23 -13.44 0.37
N TRP A 25 -2.17 -14.14 -0.76
CA TRP A 25 -1.26 -13.79 -1.86
C TRP A 25 -1.54 -12.38 -2.41
N ARG A 26 -2.81 -12.03 -2.60
CA ARG A 26 -3.21 -10.69 -3.08
C ARG A 26 -2.87 -9.60 -2.07
N THR A 27 -3.05 -9.87 -0.78
CA THR A 27 -2.71 -8.92 0.29
C THR A 27 -1.21 -8.67 0.34
N GLU A 28 -0.39 -9.71 0.22
CA GLU A 28 1.08 -9.58 0.16
C GLU A 28 1.51 -8.73 -1.04
N GLN A 29 0.93 -8.97 -2.22
CA GLN A 29 1.21 -8.15 -3.41
C GLN A 29 0.84 -6.68 -3.20
N LEU A 30 -0.36 -6.41 -2.67
CA LEU A 30 -0.82 -5.05 -2.43
C LEU A 30 0.06 -4.31 -1.42
N LEU A 31 0.44 -4.94 -0.31
CA LEU A 31 1.31 -4.33 0.69
C LEU A 31 2.70 -4.04 0.12
N THR A 32 3.23 -4.94 -0.70
CA THR A 32 4.51 -4.72 -1.36
C THR A 32 4.44 -3.55 -2.35
N GLN A 33 3.40 -3.47 -3.17
CA GLN A 33 3.18 -2.35 -4.08
C GLN A 33 3.04 -1.01 -3.33
N LEU A 34 2.19 -0.97 -2.29
CA LEU A 34 1.99 0.24 -1.49
C LEU A 34 3.28 0.71 -0.83
N SER A 35 4.11 -0.22 -0.33
CA SER A 35 5.42 0.11 0.24
C SER A 35 6.36 0.68 -0.83
N GLN A 36 6.40 0.09 -2.02
CA GLN A 36 7.21 0.59 -3.13
C GLN A 36 6.76 1.98 -3.57
N ASP A 37 5.46 2.18 -3.77
CA ASP A 37 4.89 3.47 -4.18
C ASP A 37 5.15 4.58 -3.15
N ARG A 38 5.12 4.23 -1.86
CA ARG A 38 5.48 5.15 -0.78
C ARG A 38 6.93 5.60 -0.90
N VAL A 39 7.86 4.65 -1.05
CA VAL A 39 9.29 4.98 -1.17
C VAL A 39 9.58 5.74 -2.45
N VAL A 40 8.93 5.39 -3.57
CA VAL A 40 9.02 6.16 -4.81
C VAL A 40 8.64 7.62 -4.60
N ARG A 41 7.54 7.89 -3.90
CA ARG A 41 7.12 9.27 -3.58
C ARG A 41 8.12 9.99 -2.66
N LEU A 42 8.63 9.31 -1.63
CA LEU A 42 9.65 9.87 -0.75
C LEU A 42 10.93 10.21 -1.50
N VAL A 43 11.38 9.32 -2.38
CA VAL A 43 12.54 9.52 -3.25
C VAL A 43 12.32 10.73 -4.15
N GLN A 44 11.15 10.85 -4.80
CA GLN A 44 10.81 12.00 -5.64
C GLN A 44 10.80 13.31 -4.84
N GLN A 45 10.22 13.31 -3.63
CA GLN A 45 10.19 14.49 -2.78
C GLN A 45 11.60 14.97 -2.41
N VAL A 46 12.51 14.06 -2.07
CA VAL A 46 13.91 14.40 -1.76
C VAL A 46 14.64 14.87 -3.00
N THR A 47 14.35 14.27 -4.17
CA THR A 47 14.88 14.71 -5.47
C THR A 47 14.48 16.15 -5.76
N ASP A 48 13.17 16.45 -5.69
CA ASP A 48 12.64 17.81 -5.91
C ASP A 48 13.26 18.84 -4.95
N GLU A 49 13.60 18.45 -3.74
CA GLU A 49 14.21 19.32 -2.73
C GLU A 49 15.68 19.56 -3.04
N GLY A 50 16.43 18.52 -3.45
CA GLY A 50 17.81 18.62 -3.89
C GLY A 50 17.96 19.44 -5.17
N GLU A 51 17.08 19.24 -6.15
CA GLU A 51 17.07 20.03 -7.39
C GLU A 51 16.78 21.50 -7.15
N ARG A 52 15.85 21.82 -6.24
CA ARG A 52 15.63 23.24 -5.85
C ARG A 52 16.88 23.86 -5.25
N GLY A 53 17.62 23.12 -4.41
CA GLY A 53 18.91 23.60 -3.89
C GLY A 53 19.89 23.94 -5.02
N MET A 54 19.97 23.08 -6.03
CA MET A 54 20.82 23.30 -7.20
C MET A 54 20.37 24.46 -8.07
N GLN A 55 19.06 24.70 -8.19
CA GLN A 55 18.52 25.88 -8.87
C GLN A 55 18.97 27.21 -8.22
N PHE A 56 19.22 27.19 -6.90
CA PHE A 56 19.81 28.34 -6.18
C PHE A 56 21.36 28.38 -6.24
N GLY A 57 21.98 27.54 -7.05
CA GLY A 57 23.42 27.49 -7.23
C GLY A 57 24.19 26.73 -6.15
N VAL A 58 23.52 25.99 -5.27
CA VAL A 58 24.16 25.17 -4.25
C VAL A 58 24.41 23.76 -4.82
N ALA A 59 25.70 23.38 -4.90
CA ALA A 59 26.04 22.05 -5.37
C ALA A 59 25.44 20.97 -4.44
N VAL A 60 25.09 19.79 -4.97
CA VAL A 60 24.49 18.70 -4.18
C VAL A 60 25.37 18.33 -2.98
N ALA A 61 26.70 18.36 -3.14
CA ALA A 61 27.65 18.04 -2.09
C ALA A 61 27.67 19.07 -0.93
N ASP A 62 27.25 20.31 -1.18
CA ASP A 62 27.25 21.38 -0.20
C ASP A 62 25.88 21.54 0.50
N GLN A 63 24.89 20.72 0.15
CA GLN A 63 23.55 20.75 0.71
C GLN A 63 23.49 19.98 2.04
N THR A 64 23.82 20.60 3.15
CA THR A 64 23.73 19.99 4.50
C THR A 64 22.30 19.56 4.84
N SER A 65 21.29 20.29 4.37
CA SER A 65 19.88 19.93 4.54
C SER A 65 19.52 18.59 3.90
N LEU A 66 20.21 18.21 2.82
CA LEU A 66 19.99 16.92 2.15
C LEU A 66 20.41 15.75 3.04
N VAL A 67 21.57 15.86 3.70
CA VAL A 67 22.08 14.81 4.64
C VAL A 67 21.09 14.60 5.79
N GLU A 68 20.66 15.71 6.41
CA GLU A 68 19.67 15.65 7.49
C GLU A 68 18.34 15.05 7.03
N ARG A 69 17.94 15.34 5.80
CA ARG A 69 16.71 14.82 5.21
C ARG A 69 16.81 13.31 4.96
N LEU A 70 17.94 12.82 4.43
CA LEU A 70 18.17 11.38 4.24
C LEU A 70 18.15 10.62 5.56
N GLN A 71 18.81 11.16 6.60
CA GLN A 71 18.81 10.59 7.94
C GLN A 71 17.39 10.52 8.53
N ARG A 72 16.62 11.59 8.38
CA ARG A 72 15.23 11.62 8.84
C ARG A 72 14.39 10.60 8.09
N MET A 73 14.47 10.56 6.77
CA MET A 73 13.76 9.61 5.92
C MET A 73 14.05 8.16 6.35
N GLN A 74 15.31 7.83 6.60
CA GLN A 74 15.72 6.50 7.05
C GLN A 74 15.24 6.19 8.47
N SER A 75 15.21 7.19 9.38
CA SER A 75 14.72 6.99 10.75
C SER A 75 13.19 6.87 10.85
N GLU A 76 12.45 7.53 9.96
CA GLU A 76 10.98 7.50 9.92
C GLU A 76 10.42 6.23 9.26
N ASP A 77 11.19 5.59 8.38
CA ASP A 77 10.73 4.40 7.66
C ASP A 77 11.66 3.20 7.92
N GLN A 78 11.22 2.31 8.82
CA GLN A 78 11.96 1.09 9.18
C GLN A 78 12.16 0.11 8.01
N SER A 79 11.41 0.26 6.91
CA SER A 79 11.61 -0.55 5.72
C SER A 79 12.81 -0.10 4.89
N LEU A 80 13.31 1.13 5.12
CA LEU A 80 14.48 1.68 4.44
C LEU A 80 15.78 1.23 5.12
N ARG A 81 16.55 0.39 4.45
CA ARG A 81 17.88 -0.03 4.91
C ARG A 81 18.96 1.00 4.66
N ALA A 82 18.87 1.67 3.52
CA ALA A 82 19.82 2.70 3.14
C ALA A 82 19.19 3.69 2.18
N VAL A 83 19.64 4.94 2.27
CA VAL A 83 19.36 5.98 1.28
C VAL A 83 20.68 6.71 1.03
N PHE A 84 21.02 6.93 -0.22
CA PHE A 84 22.27 7.61 -0.57
C PHE A 84 22.17 8.36 -1.87
N VAL A 85 22.98 9.39 -1.97
CA VAL A 85 23.15 10.24 -3.15
C VAL A 85 24.56 10.08 -3.66
N GLU A 86 24.68 9.83 -4.96
CA GLU A 86 25.96 9.72 -5.67
C GLU A 86 26.01 10.78 -6.78
N THR A 87 27.20 11.31 -7.02
CA THR A 87 27.41 12.16 -8.20
C THR A 87 27.19 11.34 -9.48
N ASN A 88 27.12 12.01 -10.63
CA ASN A 88 27.09 11.38 -11.95
C ASN A 88 28.35 10.51 -12.25
N ARG A 89 29.41 10.64 -11.43
CA ARG A 89 30.65 9.83 -11.50
C ARG A 89 30.63 8.63 -10.56
N GLY A 90 29.58 8.48 -9.72
CA GLY A 90 29.47 7.40 -8.73
C GLY A 90 30.15 7.73 -7.38
N ASP A 91 30.63 8.99 -7.18
CA ASP A 91 31.20 9.39 -5.90
C ASP A 91 30.07 9.62 -4.88
N PRO A 92 30.19 9.12 -3.64
CA PRO A 92 29.17 9.33 -2.62
C PRO A 92 29.16 10.79 -2.16
N VAL A 93 27.98 11.39 -2.14
CA VAL A 93 27.74 12.77 -1.66
C VAL A 93 27.16 12.75 -0.25
N ALA A 94 26.12 11.97 -0.06
CA ALA A 94 25.39 11.85 1.20
C ALA A 94 24.84 10.44 1.36
N MET A 95 24.77 9.97 2.60
CA MET A 95 24.29 8.62 2.88
C MET A 95 23.66 8.54 4.26
N ALA A 96 22.61 7.71 4.38
CA ALA A 96 22.06 7.24 5.64
C ALA A 96 21.78 5.73 5.54
N GLY A 97 22.13 4.98 6.58
CA GLY A 97 21.92 3.54 6.67
C GLY A 97 23.13 2.67 6.29
N ASP A 98 22.88 1.50 5.72
CA ASP A 98 23.87 0.44 5.47
C ASP A 98 24.74 0.73 4.23
N GLU A 99 25.99 1.10 4.45
CA GLU A 99 26.96 1.40 3.39
C GLU A 99 27.24 0.23 2.45
N ALA A 100 27.19 -1.01 2.96
CA ALA A 100 27.47 -2.18 2.14
C ALA A 100 26.47 -2.35 0.97
N LEU A 101 25.28 -1.74 1.05
CA LEU A 101 24.29 -1.80 -0.01
C LEU A 101 24.65 -0.91 -1.20
N ARG A 102 25.45 0.12 -1.02
CA ARG A 102 25.94 0.97 -2.10
C ARG A 102 26.74 0.16 -3.13
N THR A 103 27.61 -0.74 -2.64
CA THR A 103 28.43 -1.59 -3.53
C THR A 103 27.62 -2.60 -4.36
N ALA A 104 26.34 -2.76 -4.04
CA ALA A 104 25.46 -3.63 -4.79
C ALA A 104 24.86 -2.96 -6.04
N ILE A 105 25.03 -1.63 -6.18
CA ILE A 105 24.55 -0.90 -7.34
C ILE A 105 25.55 -1.09 -8.49
N ASP A 106 25.03 -1.61 -9.60
CA ASP A 106 25.78 -1.68 -10.85
C ASP A 106 25.68 -0.30 -11.55
N ALA A 107 26.82 0.21 -12.04
CA ALA A 107 26.86 1.44 -12.84
C ALA A 107 25.88 1.41 -14.05
N ARG A 108 25.54 0.20 -14.55
CA ARG A 108 24.53 0.01 -15.59
C ARG A 108 23.11 0.41 -15.14
N TRP A 109 22.85 0.55 -13.85
CA TRP A 109 21.55 0.96 -13.34
C TRP A 109 21.40 2.48 -13.34
N SER A 110 22.49 3.20 -13.09
CA SER A 110 22.51 4.66 -13.08
C SER A 110 22.50 5.25 -14.49
N ALA A 111 23.09 4.57 -15.48
CA ALA A 111 23.18 5.07 -16.84
C ALA A 111 21.83 5.44 -17.51
N PRO A 112 20.76 4.61 -17.43
CA PRO A 112 19.46 4.97 -17.97
C PRO A 112 18.81 6.16 -17.25
N LEU A 113 19.02 6.29 -15.94
CA LEU A 113 18.49 7.42 -15.16
C LEU A 113 19.13 8.73 -15.59
N LEU A 114 20.44 8.73 -15.75
CA LEU A 114 21.21 9.92 -16.15
C LEU A 114 20.91 10.34 -17.61
N SER A 115 20.52 9.42 -18.48
CA SER A 115 20.17 9.70 -19.88
C SER A 115 18.70 10.04 -20.11
N GLY A 116 17.81 9.77 -19.14
CA GLY A 116 16.35 9.82 -19.31
C GLY A 116 15.72 11.22 -19.24
N GLY A 117 16.45 12.24 -18.81
CA GLY A 117 15.92 13.61 -18.61
C GLY A 117 15.07 13.76 -17.33
N PRO A 118 14.66 15.01 -17.01
CA PRO A 118 14.01 15.33 -15.74
C PRO A 118 12.62 14.67 -15.53
N ASP A 119 11.93 14.33 -16.61
CA ASP A 119 10.62 13.67 -16.54
C ASP A 119 10.71 12.14 -16.50
N HIS A 120 11.92 11.58 -16.37
CA HIS A 120 12.09 10.14 -16.35
C HIS A 120 11.56 9.55 -15.02
N PRO A 121 10.68 8.53 -15.07
CA PRO A 121 10.15 7.94 -13.85
C PRO A 121 11.26 7.22 -13.06
N PRO A 122 11.15 7.16 -11.72
CA PRO A 122 12.07 6.42 -10.89
C PRO A 122 12.20 4.96 -11.34
N SER A 123 13.43 4.45 -11.36
CA SER A 123 13.72 3.07 -11.70
C SER A 123 13.59 2.19 -10.45
N VAL A 124 12.81 1.13 -10.55
CA VAL A 124 12.66 0.14 -9.46
C VAL A 124 13.34 -1.16 -9.89
N ARG A 125 14.26 -1.65 -9.07
CA ARG A 125 15.02 -2.88 -9.30
C ARG A 125 14.94 -3.80 -8.09
N THR A 126 14.45 -5.01 -8.29
CA THR A 126 14.40 -6.03 -7.24
C THR A 126 15.59 -6.96 -7.36
N THR A 127 16.31 -7.15 -6.27
CA THR A 127 17.47 -8.04 -6.16
C THR A 127 17.35 -8.94 -4.93
N ALA A 128 18.27 -9.87 -4.76
CA ALA A 128 18.33 -10.70 -3.56
C ALA A 128 18.64 -9.88 -2.27
N ARG A 129 19.23 -8.68 -2.41
CA ARG A 129 19.63 -7.80 -1.29
C ARG A 129 18.54 -6.80 -0.90
N GLY A 130 17.48 -6.64 -1.71
CA GLY A 130 16.40 -5.71 -1.49
C GLY A 130 15.84 -5.12 -2.77
N VAL A 131 14.91 -4.19 -2.59
CA VAL A 131 14.33 -3.41 -3.70
C VAL A 131 15.02 -2.06 -3.73
N PHE A 132 15.66 -1.76 -4.85
CA PHE A 132 16.36 -0.51 -5.11
C PHE A 132 15.43 0.42 -5.90
N VAL A 133 15.21 1.62 -5.38
CA VAL A 133 14.47 2.69 -6.06
C VAL A 133 15.46 3.81 -6.34
N GLY A 134 15.65 4.15 -7.60
CA GLY A 134 16.61 5.16 -8.04
C GLY A 134 15.98 6.22 -8.91
N THR A 135 16.43 7.47 -8.75
CA THR A 135 16.08 8.60 -9.61
C THR A 135 17.30 9.48 -9.85
N ALA A 136 17.33 10.18 -10.99
CA ALA A 136 18.33 11.18 -11.25
C ALA A 136 17.89 12.54 -10.69
N MET A 137 18.85 13.35 -10.31
CA MET A 137 18.72 14.76 -9.96
C MET A 137 19.36 15.62 -11.05
N PHE A 138 18.66 16.65 -11.47
CA PHE A 138 19.10 17.55 -12.54
C PHE A 138 19.42 18.95 -12.00
N ASP A 139 20.44 19.57 -12.55
CA ASP A 139 20.80 20.94 -12.23
C ASP A 139 19.88 21.96 -12.93
N SER A 140 20.14 23.26 -12.71
CA SER A 140 19.38 24.34 -13.33
C SER A 140 19.46 24.37 -14.85
N THR A 141 20.43 23.67 -15.45
CA THR A 141 20.63 23.58 -16.93
C THR A 141 19.92 22.35 -17.51
N GLY A 142 19.36 21.48 -16.67
CA GLY A 142 18.79 20.20 -17.07
C GLY A 142 19.84 19.09 -17.28
N ALA A 143 21.09 19.33 -16.87
CA ALA A 143 22.13 18.31 -16.89
C ALA A 143 22.04 17.41 -15.65
N PRO A 144 22.28 16.11 -15.77
CA PRO A 144 22.26 15.19 -14.64
C PRO A 144 23.44 15.49 -13.69
N ALA A 145 23.13 15.81 -12.44
CA ALA A 145 24.11 16.18 -11.42
C ALA A 145 24.39 15.04 -10.44
N ALA A 146 23.37 14.28 -10.07
CA ALA A 146 23.49 13.21 -9.09
C ALA A 146 22.41 12.13 -9.32
N THR A 147 22.55 11.00 -8.63
CA THR A 147 21.52 9.96 -8.51
C THR A 147 21.19 9.74 -7.04
N LEU A 148 19.91 9.68 -6.72
CA LEU A 148 19.39 9.30 -5.41
C LEU A 148 18.93 7.86 -5.46
N TRP A 149 19.37 7.07 -4.51
CA TRP A 149 19.00 5.67 -4.35
C TRP A 149 18.41 5.43 -2.96
N ALA A 150 17.30 4.72 -2.91
CA ALA A 150 16.72 4.19 -1.68
C ALA A 150 16.65 2.65 -1.77
N VAL A 151 17.03 1.98 -0.70
CA VAL A 151 17.03 0.52 -0.62
C VAL A 151 16.03 0.07 0.42
N ILE A 152 15.03 -0.68 -0.03
CA ILE A 152 13.95 -1.21 0.79
C ILE A 152 14.29 -2.65 1.17
N ASP A 153 14.16 -2.99 2.46
CA ASP A 153 14.13 -4.37 2.92
C ASP A 153 12.71 -4.93 2.79
N PRO A 154 12.50 -5.96 1.97
CA PRO A 154 11.20 -6.60 1.90
C PRO A 154 10.85 -7.44 3.14
N GLY A 155 11.80 -7.70 4.04
CA GLY A 155 11.61 -8.52 5.23
C GLY A 155 10.53 -8.00 6.16
N PRO A 156 10.61 -6.76 6.67
CA PRO A 156 9.59 -6.18 7.55
C PRO A 156 8.20 -6.14 6.90
N VAL A 157 8.12 -5.80 5.61
CA VAL A 157 6.87 -5.77 4.86
C VAL A 157 6.25 -7.16 4.75
N ARG A 158 7.07 -8.19 4.46
CA ARG A 158 6.62 -9.59 4.42
C ARG A 158 6.17 -10.07 5.79
N GLN A 159 6.89 -9.72 6.84
CA GLN A 159 6.51 -10.08 8.21
C GLN A 159 5.18 -9.45 8.59
N GLN A 160 4.98 -8.16 8.32
CA GLN A 160 3.69 -7.49 8.52
C GLN A 160 2.56 -8.12 7.70
N ALA A 161 2.83 -8.50 6.44
CA ALA A 161 1.88 -9.20 5.60
C ALA A 161 1.52 -10.58 6.17
N HIS A 162 2.52 -11.31 6.67
CA HIS A 162 2.32 -12.60 7.32
C HIS A 162 1.50 -12.49 8.61
N ASP A 163 1.79 -11.51 9.46
CA ASP A 163 1.06 -11.25 10.70
C ASP A 163 -0.39 -10.83 10.42
N ALA A 164 -0.59 -9.99 9.42
CA ALA A 164 -1.91 -9.62 8.94
C ALA A 164 -2.68 -10.85 8.42
N ALA A 165 -2.03 -11.67 7.60
CA ALA A 165 -2.63 -12.89 7.05
C ALA A 165 -3.00 -13.90 8.15
N THR A 166 -2.12 -14.14 9.13
CA THR A 166 -2.40 -15.02 10.27
C THR A 166 -3.55 -14.52 11.12
N SER A 167 -3.59 -13.20 11.37
CA SER A 167 -4.73 -12.55 12.06
C SER A 167 -6.04 -12.71 11.30
N MET A 168 -6.02 -12.57 9.98
CA MET A 168 -7.19 -12.78 9.11
C MET A 168 -7.67 -14.23 9.16
N VAL A 169 -6.74 -15.20 9.05
CA VAL A 169 -7.06 -16.63 9.14
C VAL A 169 -7.70 -16.95 10.49
N LEU A 170 -7.11 -16.46 11.58
CA LEU A 170 -7.63 -16.73 12.93
C LEU A 170 -9.04 -16.18 13.13
N LYS A 171 -9.32 -14.98 12.59
CA LYS A 171 -10.66 -14.36 12.65
C LYS A 171 -11.65 -15.05 11.70
N ALA A 172 -11.18 -15.61 10.58
CA ALA A 172 -12.01 -16.33 9.63
C ALA A 172 -12.41 -17.74 10.12
N LEU A 173 -11.56 -18.39 10.90
CA LEU A 173 -11.79 -19.75 11.41
C LEU A 173 -13.19 -19.95 12.04
N PRO A 174 -13.63 -19.17 13.03
CA PRO A 174 -14.94 -19.35 13.65
C PRO A 174 -16.09 -19.15 12.66
N LEU A 175 -15.95 -18.27 11.68
CA LEU A 175 -16.94 -18.04 10.62
C LEU A 175 -16.99 -19.24 9.65
N ILE A 176 -15.83 -19.78 9.29
CA ILE A 176 -15.73 -21.01 8.45
C ILE A 176 -16.41 -22.17 9.16
N PHE A 177 -16.06 -22.41 10.42
CA PHE A 177 -16.69 -23.47 11.21
C PHE A 177 -18.20 -23.22 11.41
N GLY A 178 -18.61 -22.00 11.66
CA GLY A 178 -20.02 -21.62 11.80
C GLY A 178 -20.82 -21.88 10.51
N THR A 179 -20.29 -21.50 9.36
CA THR A 179 -20.95 -21.74 8.06
C THR A 179 -20.99 -23.22 7.71
N LEU A 180 -19.91 -23.95 7.93
CA LEU A 180 -19.89 -25.41 7.74
C LEU A 180 -20.87 -26.11 8.66
N PHE A 181 -20.93 -25.73 9.94
CA PHE A 181 -21.87 -26.29 10.90
C PHE A 181 -23.33 -26.00 10.52
N LEU A 182 -23.64 -24.75 10.15
CA LEU A 182 -24.97 -24.36 9.69
C LEU A 182 -25.39 -25.10 8.43
N THR A 183 -24.48 -25.26 7.47
CA THR A 183 -24.73 -26.02 6.25
C THR A 183 -24.97 -27.51 6.56
N TRP A 184 -24.12 -28.09 7.41
CA TRP A 184 -24.28 -29.46 7.85
C TRP A 184 -25.60 -29.65 8.61
N TRP A 185 -25.93 -28.79 9.57
CA TRP A 185 -27.16 -28.83 10.34
C TRP A 185 -28.40 -28.67 9.43
N ALA A 186 -28.38 -27.75 8.50
CA ALA A 186 -29.46 -27.57 7.53
C ALA A 186 -29.66 -28.82 6.65
N LEU A 187 -28.57 -29.44 6.18
CA LEU A 187 -28.60 -30.65 5.40
C LEU A 187 -29.16 -31.84 6.20
N VAL A 188 -28.73 -32.03 7.44
CA VAL A 188 -29.23 -33.08 8.32
C VAL A 188 -30.73 -32.90 8.61
N ARG A 189 -31.12 -31.64 8.99
CA ARG A 189 -32.54 -31.35 9.30
C ARG A 189 -33.44 -31.49 8.07
N TRP A 190 -32.91 -31.13 6.90
CA TRP A 190 -33.67 -31.27 5.65
C TRP A 190 -33.77 -32.75 5.23
N SER A 191 -32.72 -33.54 5.34
CA SER A 191 -32.73 -34.96 5.03
C SER A 191 -33.72 -35.73 5.92
N SER A 192 -33.84 -35.38 7.21
CA SER A 192 -34.84 -35.98 8.10
C SER A 192 -36.27 -35.67 7.68
N ARG A 193 -36.57 -34.43 7.31
CA ARG A 193 -37.91 -34.01 6.81
C ARG A 193 -38.28 -34.67 5.48
N VAL A 194 -37.31 -34.82 4.57
CA VAL A 194 -37.53 -35.53 3.31
C VAL A 194 -37.78 -37.00 3.55
N MET A 195 -37.08 -37.62 4.50
CA MET A 195 -37.30 -39.04 4.87
C MET A 195 -38.70 -39.26 5.45
N GLU A 196 -39.16 -38.41 6.35
CA GLU A 196 -40.54 -38.45 6.88
C GLU A 196 -41.60 -38.24 5.78
N SER A 197 -41.37 -37.35 4.84
CA SER A 197 -42.32 -37.12 3.73
C SER A 197 -42.33 -38.24 2.72
N VAL A 198 -41.22 -38.92 2.46
CA VAL A 198 -41.11 -40.11 1.59
C VAL A 198 -41.75 -41.34 2.23
N GLN A 199 -41.66 -41.50 3.56
CA GLN A 199 -42.35 -42.58 4.27
C GLN A 199 -43.88 -42.43 4.30
N ARG A 200 -44.37 -41.18 4.26
CA ARG A 200 -45.80 -40.88 4.24
C ARG A 200 -46.46 -40.96 2.84
N THR A 201 -45.66 -40.90 1.76
CA THR A 201 -46.15 -40.94 0.39
C THR A 201 -45.38 -42.00 -0.39
N CYS A 202 -45.96 -43.21 -0.48
CA CYS A 202 -45.46 -44.30 -1.34
C CYS A 202 -45.51 -44.00 -2.85
N ASP A 203 -45.49 -42.76 -3.27
CA ASP A 203 -45.64 -42.36 -4.66
C ASP A 203 -44.28 -41.94 -5.25
N ALA A 204 -43.66 -42.88 -5.95
CA ALA A 204 -42.32 -42.77 -6.56
C ALA A 204 -42.20 -41.65 -7.61
N ARG A 205 -43.27 -40.99 -7.99
CA ARG A 205 -43.31 -39.97 -9.06
C ARG A 205 -42.92 -38.55 -8.61
N LYS A 206 -42.79 -38.27 -7.30
CA LYS A 206 -42.52 -36.94 -6.75
C LYS A 206 -41.04 -36.68 -6.38
N THR A 207 -40.14 -37.64 -6.59
CA THR A 207 -38.74 -37.55 -6.18
C THR A 207 -37.92 -36.54 -6.98
N THR A 208 -38.34 -36.18 -8.20
CA THR A 208 -37.63 -35.18 -9.05
C THR A 208 -37.79 -33.75 -8.58
N ARG A 209 -38.84 -33.44 -7.79
CA ARG A 209 -39.11 -32.05 -7.35
C ARG A 209 -38.25 -31.59 -6.16
N TYR A 210 -37.55 -32.50 -5.48
CA TYR A 210 -36.75 -32.20 -4.27
C TYR A 210 -35.25 -31.97 -4.56
N GLY A 211 -34.80 -32.13 -5.82
CA GLY A 211 -33.43 -31.86 -6.20
C GLY A 211 -33.08 -30.36 -6.21
N HIS A 212 -34.02 -29.53 -6.64
CA HIS A 212 -33.81 -28.09 -6.78
C HIS A 212 -33.39 -27.35 -5.50
N PRO A 213 -34.06 -27.54 -4.32
CA PRO A 213 -33.67 -26.81 -3.12
C PRO A 213 -32.29 -27.17 -2.60
N LEU A 214 -31.79 -28.37 -2.88
CA LEU A 214 -30.45 -28.81 -2.48
C LEU A 214 -29.37 -28.09 -3.29
N TRP A 215 -29.57 -27.92 -4.60
CA TRP A 215 -28.69 -27.16 -5.46
C TRP A 215 -28.72 -25.67 -5.11
N ILE A 216 -29.87 -25.13 -4.76
CA ILE A 216 -30.01 -23.73 -4.31
C ILE A 216 -29.26 -23.52 -2.98
N ALA A 217 -29.38 -24.42 -2.03
CA ALA A 217 -28.65 -24.36 -0.75
C ALA A 217 -27.13 -24.45 -0.95
N LEU A 218 -26.67 -25.33 -1.84
CA LEU A 218 -25.25 -25.45 -2.22
C LEU A 218 -24.75 -24.17 -2.93
N LEU A 219 -25.50 -23.62 -3.85
CA LEU A 219 -25.15 -22.37 -4.54
C LEU A 219 -25.14 -21.20 -3.55
N LEU A 220 -26.11 -21.08 -2.66
CA LEU A 220 -26.13 -20.03 -1.65
C LEU A 220 -24.98 -20.14 -0.67
N SER A 221 -24.64 -21.36 -0.20
CA SER A 221 -23.47 -21.57 0.67
C SER A 221 -22.17 -21.27 -0.07
N GLY A 222 -22.08 -21.67 -1.35
CA GLY A 222 -20.92 -21.39 -2.19
C GLY A 222 -20.71 -19.90 -2.51
N LEU A 223 -21.78 -19.11 -2.55
CA LEU A 223 -21.71 -17.65 -2.75
C LEU A 223 -21.53 -16.88 -1.42
N ALA A 224 -22.11 -17.36 -0.33
CA ALA A 224 -21.99 -16.71 0.97
C ALA A 224 -20.55 -16.73 1.49
N ALA A 225 -19.84 -17.83 1.28
CA ALA A 225 -18.47 -18.00 1.73
C ALA A 225 -17.49 -16.96 1.17
N PRO A 226 -17.37 -16.77 -0.15
CA PRO A 226 -16.48 -15.74 -0.71
C PRO A 226 -16.94 -14.35 -0.34
N SER A 227 -18.25 -14.08 -0.22
CA SER A 227 -18.76 -12.77 0.20
C SER A 227 -18.32 -12.40 1.62
N VAL A 228 -18.39 -13.33 2.55
CA VAL A 228 -17.91 -13.16 3.93
C VAL A 228 -16.40 -12.97 3.95
N MET A 229 -15.65 -13.71 3.13
CA MET A 229 -14.21 -13.59 3.02
C MET A 229 -13.80 -12.21 2.46
N VAL A 230 -14.49 -11.71 1.44
CA VAL A 230 -14.25 -10.36 0.90
C VAL A 230 -14.54 -9.30 1.97
N TRP A 231 -15.60 -9.47 2.75
CA TRP A 231 -15.92 -8.56 3.84
C TRP A 231 -14.83 -8.56 4.93
N ILE A 232 -14.34 -9.74 5.36
CA ILE A 232 -13.25 -9.88 6.33
C ILE A 232 -11.96 -9.25 5.79
N ALA A 233 -11.61 -9.51 4.53
CA ALA A 233 -10.43 -8.94 3.89
C ALA A 233 -10.50 -7.42 3.84
N ARG A 234 -11.67 -6.86 3.52
CA ARG A 234 -11.90 -5.42 3.52
C ARG A 234 -11.74 -4.82 4.92
N GLU A 235 -12.33 -5.46 5.94
CA GLU A 235 -12.25 -4.98 7.32
C GLU A 235 -10.82 -5.05 7.86
N ALA A 236 -10.09 -6.11 7.55
CA ALA A 236 -8.70 -6.26 7.94
C ALA A 236 -7.75 -5.30 7.19
N ALA A 237 -8.07 -4.91 5.96
CA ALA A 237 -7.30 -3.93 5.20
C ALA A 237 -7.53 -2.47 5.65
N ARG A 238 -8.69 -2.17 6.24
CA ARG A 238 -9.05 -0.80 6.68
C ARG A 238 -7.98 -0.12 7.54
N PRO A 239 -7.46 -0.73 8.64
CA PRO A 239 -6.47 -0.06 9.48
C PRO A 239 -5.19 0.27 8.71
N PHE A 240 -4.75 -0.58 7.78
CA PHE A 240 -3.57 -0.33 6.96
C PHE A 240 -3.79 0.84 6.01
N VAL A 241 -4.94 0.87 5.32
CA VAL A 241 -5.30 1.97 4.42
C VAL A 241 -5.43 3.28 5.20
N THR A 242 -6.06 3.25 6.39
CA THR A 242 -6.21 4.44 7.23
C THR A 242 -4.85 4.96 7.70
N LEU A 243 -3.95 4.09 8.18
CA LEU A 243 -2.59 4.47 8.58
C LEU A 243 -1.79 5.04 7.41
N GLN A 244 -1.94 4.45 6.22
CA GLN A 244 -1.30 4.95 5.01
C GLN A 244 -1.78 6.35 4.64
N ILE A 245 -3.11 6.57 4.65
CA ILE A 245 -3.70 7.89 4.36
C ILE A 245 -3.26 8.91 5.41
N GLN A 246 -3.27 8.54 6.69
CA GLN A 246 -2.80 9.41 7.76
C GLN A 246 -1.33 9.78 7.59
N SER A 247 -0.46 8.79 7.35
CA SER A 247 0.97 9.03 7.12
C SER A 247 1.22 9.93 5.91
N ASN A 248 0.46 9.75 4.82
CA ASN A 248 0.56 10.63 3.66
C ASN A 248 0.05 12.05 3.96
N ALA A 249 -1.08 12.17 4.67
CA ALA A 249 -1.63 13.45 5.08
C ALA A 249 -0.67 14.21 6.00
N ASP A 250 -0.07 13.52 6.97
CA ASP A 250 0.93 14.09 7.87
C ASP A 250 2.17 14.56 7.08
N ALA A 251 2.69 13.77 6.17
CA ALA A 251 3.84 14.14 5.33
C ALA A 251 3.57 15.38 4.49
N VAL A 252 2.39 15.45 3.84
CA VAL A 252 1.96 16.62 3.09
C VAL A 252 1.77 17.82 4.02
N GLY A 253 1.12 17.63 5.16
CA GLY A 253 0.90 18.65 6.18
C GLY A 253 2.21 19.24 6.71
N HIS A 254 3.19 18.42 7.05
CA HIS A 254 4.51 18.84 7.51
C HIS A 254 5.27 19.61 6.41
N THR A 255 5.21 19.14 5.18
CA THR A 255 5.88 19.83 4.06
C THR A 255 5.29 21.22 3.83
N LEU A 256 3.96 21.32 3.78
CA LEU A 256 3.26 22.58 3.57
C LEU A 256 3.44 23.55 4.76
N SER A 257 3.32 23.05 5.99
CA SER A 257 3.53 23.86 7.19
C SER A 257 4.97 24.39 7.27
N GLY A 258 5.97 23.59 6.89
CA GLY A 258 7.35 24.02 6.80
C GLY A 258 7.60 25.11 5.73
N GLN A 259 6.91 25.04 4.59
CA GLN A 259 6.99 26.09 3.57
C GLN A 259 6.32 27.38 4.03
N VAL A 260 5.14 27.29 4.63
CA VAL A 260 4.43 28.45 5.20
C VAL A 260 5.23 29.07 6.35
N ALA A 261 5.79 28.28 7.24
CA ALA A 261 6.63 28.78 8.34
C ALA A 261 7.85 29.52 7.83
N ARG A 262 8.51 29.04 6.79
CA ARG A 262 9.64 29.74 6.14
C ARG A 262 9.22 31.06 5.52
N ALA A 263 8.08 31.11 4.82
CA ALA A 263 7.55 32.35 4.25
C ALA A 263 7.23 33.38 5.34
N LEU A 264 6.63 32.95 6.45
CA LEU A 264 6.37 33.82 7.60
C LEU A 264 7.66 34.28 8.28
N ALA A 265 8.65 33.41 8.42
CA ALA A 265 9.96 33.76 8.99
C ALA A 265 10.73 34.77 8.12
N SER A 266 10.51 34.76 6.79
CA SER A 266 11.06 35.79 5.87
C SER A 266 10.28 37.09 5.87
N GLY A 267 9.28 37.26 6.76
CA GLY A 267 8.54 38.49 6.94
C GLY A 267 7.29 38.64 6.08
N VAL A 268 6.88 37.58 5.35
CA VAL A 268 5.62 37.62 4.59
C VAL A 268 4.45 37.57 5.56
N PRO A 269 3.53 38.57 5.58
CA PRO A 269 2.37 38.52 6.46
C PRO A 269 1.39 37.45 6.02
N TRP A 270 0.57 36.96 6.95
CA TRP A 270 -0.45 35.93 6.68
C TRP A 270 -1.39 36.31 5.51
N SER A 271 -1.74 37.61 5.42
CA SER A 271 -2.57 38.13 4.31
C SER A 271 -1.85 38.22 2.98
N GLY A 272 -0.53 38.10 2.99
CA GLY A 272 0.32 38.21 1.81
C GLY A 272 0.79 36.85 1.26
N LEU A 273 0.27 35.74 1.75
CA LEU A 273 0.58 34.39 1.28
C LEU A 273 -0.07 34.12 -0.09
N ALA A 274 0.31 34.93 -1.10
CA ALA A 274 -0.17 34.78 -2.47
C ALA A 274 0.32 33.43 -3.05
N GLY A 275 -0.57 32.70 -3.77
CA GLY A 275 -0.22 31.45 -4.43
C GLY A 275 -0.38 30.18 -3.57
N ILE A 276 -0.78 30.32 -2.29
CA ILE A 276 -0.97 29.16 -1.43
C ILE A 276 -2.10 28.25 -1.92
N ASP A 277 -3.16 28.82 -2.51
CA ASP A 277 -4.27 28.08 -3.08
C ASP A 277 -3.84 27.26 -4.30
N GLU A 278 -2.91 27.79 -5.10
CA GLU A 278 -2.33 27.07 -6.22
C GLU A 278 -1.43 25.94 -5.74
N LEU A 279 -0.63 26.18 -4.70
CA LEU A 279 0.19 25.17 -4.06
C LEU A 279 -0.68 24.04 -3.50
N PHE A 280 -1.81 24.36 -2.87
CA PHE A 280 -2.76 23.38 -2.36
C PHE A 280 -3.38 22.56 -3.48
N ARG A 281 -3.81 23.19 -4.58
CA ARG A 281 -4.34 22.49 -5.75
C ARG A 281 -3.33 21.54 -6.37
N GLN A 282 -2.08 21.96 -6.50
CA GLN A 282 -1.00 21.11 -7.00
C GLN A 282 -0.75 19.91 -6.07
N GLN A 283 -0.80 20.11 -4.75
CA GLN A 283 -0.62 19.00 -3.80
C GLN A 283 -1.82 18.04 -3.78
N LEU A 284 -3.04 18.55 -3.87
CA LEU A 284 -4.24 17.70 -4.02
C LEU A 284 -4.22 16.90 -5.32
N ALA A 285 -3.73 17.48 -6.41
CA ALA A 285 -3.56 16.75 -7.67
C ALA A 285 -2.52 15.61 -7.59
N LYS A 286 -1.48 15.78 -6.75
CA LYS A 286 -0.44 14.76 -6.51
C LYS A 286 -0.87 13.69 -5.48
N ALA A 287 -1.85 14.00 -4.62
CA ALA A 287 -2.33 13.13 -3.55
C ALA A 287 -3.86 12.97 -3.63
N PRO A 288 -4.37 12.17 -4.57
CA PRO A 288 -5.81 12.03 -4.83
C PRO A 288 -6.60 11.42 -3.65
N GLU A 289 -5.92 10.85 -2.67
CA GLU A 289 -6.48 10.36 -1.42
C GLU A 289 -6.91 11.48 -0.45
N LEU A 290 -6.40 12.71 -0.64
CA LEU A 290 -6.76 13.87 0.16
C LEU A 290 -7.94 14.59 -0.48
N SER A 291 -8.99 14.84 0.30
CA SER A 291 -10.19 15.52 -0.19
C SER A 291 -10.10 17.04 -0.10
N TYR A 292 -9.31 17.56 0.85
CA TYR A 292 -9.13 19.00 1.02
C TYR A 292 -7.84 19.30 1.79
N LEU A 293 -7.33 20.51 1.61
CA LEU A 293 -6.25 21.09 2.40
C LEU A 293 -6.72 22.43 2.97
N ALA A 294 -6.42 22.67 4.24
CA ALA A 294 -6.78 23.90 4.92
C ALA A 294 -5.63 24.44 5.76
N LEU A 295 -5.37 25.73 5.65
CA LEU A 295 -4.42 26.45 6.49
C LEU A 295 -5.19 27.22 7.56
N ARG A 296 -4.90 26.96 8.83
CA ARG A 296 -5.48 27.73 9.93
C ARG A 296 -4.42 28.15 10.95
N ARG A 297 -4.69 29.22 11.67
CA ARG A 297 -3.84 29.75 12.72
C ARG A 297 -4.42 29.36 14.09
N GLY A 298 -3.84 28.33 14.73
CA GLY A 298 -4.37 27.81 16.00
C GLY A 298 -5.82 27.32 15.82
N ASP A 299 -6.72 27.72 16.72
CA ASP A 299 -8.14 27.32 16.71
C ASP A 299 -9.02 28.27 15.88
N ALA A 300 -8.44 29.25 15.18
CA ALA A 300 -9.17 30.14 14.30
C ALA A 300 -9.77 29.39 13.10
N PRO A 301 -10.82 29.93 12.45
CA PRO A 301 -11.31 29.38 11.19
C PRO A 301 -10.22 29.34 10.12
N PRO A 302 -10.32 28.44 9.13
CA PRO A 302 -9.32 28.32 8.09
C PRO A 302 -9.19 29.65 7.31
N ILE A 303 -7.96 30.08 7.09
CA ILE A 303 -7.65 31.31 6.32
C ILE A 303 -7.67 31.00 4.82
N HIS A 304 -7.17 29.80 4.46
CA HIS A 304 -7.19 29.26 3.11
C HIS A 304 -7.70 27.82 3.16
N ALA A 305 -8.59 27.46 2.24
CA ALA A 305 -9.09 26.11 2.09
C ALA A 305 -9.32 25.81 0.61
N THR A 306 -8.84 24.66 0.15
CA THR A 306 -9.01 24.17 -1.24
C THR A 306 -9.57 22.75 -1.19
N TRP A 307 -10.61 22.48 -2.01
CA TRP A 307 -11.37 21.24 -2.11
C TRP A 307 -11.03 20.49 -3.40
#